data_8f0a1cd4abb78f5ea70a8361c4369650
#
_entry.id   8f0a1cd4abb78f5ea70a8361c4369650
#
_cell.length_a   1.000
_cell.length_b   1.000
_cell.length_c   1.000
_cell.angle_alpha   90.00
_cell.angle_beta   90.00
_cell.angle_gamma   90.00
#
_symmetry.space_group_name_H-M   'P 1'
#
loop_
_entity.id
_entity.type
_entity.pdbx_description
1 polymer ?
#
loop_
_entity_poly.entity_id
_entity_poly.type
_entity_poly.pdbx_seq_one_letter_code
_entity_poly.pdbx_strand_id
1 'polypeptide(L)'
;MPLLITLAFKYVSSKPAVNDISVSNQTNEIVKTSSKIEVSEVNFNFDVKPILSDKCYTCHGPDDKARQANLRLDIQDGFYKSLEDNPNHYVINKNNPNESEILKRINSENSIYVMPPPESNLTLLEREKQILKKWVSQGGKWEQHWAYTKPELPKVPEIKNKD
;
A
#
# COMPACT_ATOMS: atom_id res chain seq x y z
N MET A 1 4.11 -3.70 79.07
CA MET A 1 5.16 -3.52 78.06
C MET A 1 5.21 -4.80 77.19
N PRO A 2 4.71 -4.83 75.95
CA PRO A 2 4.89 -5.99 75.09
C PRO A 2 6.10 -5.81 74.19
N LEU A 3 6.88 -6.88 74.15
CA LEU A 3 8.11 -7.06 73.38
C LEU A 3 7.75 -7.22 71.88
N LEU A 4 8.22 -6.28 71.02
CA LEU A 4 8.13 -6.38 69.61
C LEU A 4 9.29 -7.24 69.05
N ILE A 5 8.93 -8.44 68.57
CA ILE A 5 9.86 -9.32 67.83
C ILE A 5 9.81 -8.94 66.37
N THR A 6 10.84 -8.26 65.86
CA THR A 6 11.04 -7.98 64.44
C THR A 6 11.70 -9.19 63.75
N LEU A 7 10.88 -9.92 62.97
CA LEU A 7 11.37 -10.97 62.06
C LEU A 7 11.97 -10.32 60.79
N ALA A 8 13.29 -10.30 60.67
CA ALA A 8 13.99 -9.89 59.48
C ALA A 8 13.96 -11.03 58.43
N PHE A 9 13.12 -10.87 57.38
CA PHE A 9 13.13 -11.75 56.26
C PHE A 9 14.34 -11.42 55.37
N LYS A 10 15.36 -12.30 55.34
CA LYS A 10 16.49 -12.23 54.38
C LYS A 10 15.96 -12.72 53.03
N TYR A 11 15.77 -11.79 52.11
CA TYR A 11 15.53 -12.07 50.70
C TYR A 11 16.83 -12.51 50.04
N VAL A 12 16.99 -13.78 49.77
CA VAL A 12 18.11 -14.32 48.99
C VAL A 12 17.75 -14.11 47.50
N SER A 13 18.31 -13.06 46.89
CA SER A 13 18.24 -12.81 45.46
C SER A 13 19.24 -13.71 44.73
N SER A 14 18.78 -14.87 44.25
CA SER A 14 19.54 -15.68 43.30
C SER A 14 19.34 -15.12 41.89
N LYS A 15 20.33 -14.42 41.36
CA LYS A 15 20.38 -14.05 39.93
C LYS A 15 20.66 -15.32 39.13
N PRO A 16 19.89 -15.64 38.08
CA PRO A 16 20.33 -16.67 37.14
C PRO A 16 21.55 -16.17 36.36
N ALA A 17 22.54 -17.01 36.22
CA ALA A 17 23.68 -16.76 35.35
C ALA A 17 23.19 -16.67 33.91
N VAL A 18 23.29 -15.48 33.31
CA VAL A 18 23.12 -15.31 31.89
C VAL A 18 24.41 -15.76 31.23
N ASN A 19 24.36 -16.94 30.57
CA ASN A 19 25.45 -17.36 29.71
C ASN A 19 25.60 -16.32 28.59
N ASP A 20 26.80 -15.76 28.48
CA ASP A 20 27.24 -14.92 27.39
C ASP A 20 27.08 -15.70 26.05
N ILE A 21 25.95 -15.49 25.40
CA ILE A 21 25.84 -15.84 23.99
C ILE A 21 26.59 -14.74 23.25
N SER A 22 27.79 -15.10 22.79
CA SER A 22 28.54 -14.25 21.86
C SER A 22 27.68 -14.08 20.58
N VAL A 23 26.99 -12.97 20.51
CA VAL A 23 26.29 -12.53 19.29
C VAL A 23 27.37 -12.13 18.30
N SER A 24 27.76 -13.08 17.46
CA SER A 24 28.63 -12.83 16.32
C SER A 24 27.98 -11.78 15.41
N ASN A 25 28.81 -10.90 14.87
CA ASN A 25 28.53 -9.76 13.99
C ASN A 25 27.82 -10.14 12.65
N GLN A 26 26.66 -10.81 12.68
CA GLN A 26 25.89 -11.12 11.47
C GLN A 26 24.70 -10.18 11.24
N THR A 27 24.47 -9.20 12.12
CA THR A 27 23.31 -8.30 11.96
C THR A 27 23.50 -7.18 10.95
N ASN A 28 24.71 -6.99 10.41
CA ASN A 28 24.99 -5.90 9.46
C ASN A 28 24.82 -6.24 7.98
N GLU A 29 24.57 -7.49 7.63
CA GLU A 29 24.34 -7.86 6.22
C GLU A 29 22.85 -7.92 5.80
N ILE A 30 21.92 -8.02 6.76
CA ILE A 30 20.49 -8.13 6.44
C ILE A 30 19.88 -6.79 6.01
N VAL A 31 20.51 -5.67 6.32
CA VAL A 31 19.99 -4.32 5.99
C VAL A 31 20.40 -3.83 4.59
N LYS A 32 21.30 -4.52 3.89
CA LYS A 32 21.74 -4.10 2.54
C LYS A 32 21.07 -4.81 1.38
N THR A 33 20.21 -5.78 1.64
CA THR A 33 19.34 -6.30 0.58
C THR A 33 18.07 -5.45 0.52
N SER A 34 18.20 -4.21 0.06
CA SER A 34 17.13 -3.51 -0.61
C SER A 34 16.84 -4.32 -1.87
N SER A 35 16.16 -5.45 -1.70
CA SER A 35 15.65 -6.22 -2.81
C SER A 35 14.71 -5.28 -3.55
N LYS A 36 15.15 -4.83 -4.72
CA LYS A 36 14.29 -4.22 -5.73
C LYS A 36 13.11 -5.16 -5.87
N ILE A 37 11.98 -4.81 -5.27
CA ILE A 37 10.76 -5.61 -5.36
C ILE A 37 10.35 -5.51 -6.83
N GLU A 38 10.71 -6.51 -7.62
CA GLU A 38 10.20 -6.62 -8.99
C GLU A 38 8.74 -7.03 -8.90
N VAL A 39 7.88 -6.03 -8.96
CA VAL A 39 6.45 -6.24 -9.13
C VAL A 39 6.25 -6.69 -10.57
N SER A 40 6.10 -8.00 -10.80
CA SER A 40 6.06 -8.61 -12.12
C SER A 40 4.82 -8.17 -12.91
N GLU A 41 3.66 -8.32 -12.34
CA GLU A 41 2.38 -7.91 -12.92
C GLU A 41 1.49 -7.39 -11.80
N VAL A 42 0.74 -6.32 -12.06
CA VAL A 42 -0.14 -5.68 -11.09
C VAL A 42 -1.59 -5.87 -11.53
N ASN A 43 -2.40 -6.44 -10.66
CA ASN A 43 -3.83 -6.58 -10.86
C ASN A 43 -4.58 -5.42 -10.20
N PHE A 44 -5.52 -4.82 -10.94
CA PHE A 44 -6.27 -3.68 -10.43
C PHE A 44 -7.06 -4.01 -9.16
N ASN A 45 -7.80 -5.11 -9.16
CA ASN A 45 -8.69 -5.45 -8.05
C ASN A 45 -7.96 -5.90 -6.78
N PHE A 46 -6.80 -6.57 -6.92
CA PHE A 46 -6.07 -7.15 -5.79
C PHE A 46 -4.95 -6.24 -5.26
N ASP A 47 -4.31 -5.48 -6.13
CA ASP A 47 -3.13 -4.69 -5.77
C ASP A 47 -3.42 -3.19 -5.70
N VAL A 48 -4.15 -2.64 -6.68
CA VAL A 48 -4.36 -1.19 -6.81
C VAL A 48 -5.57 -0.71 -6.02
N LYS A 49 -6.71 -1.38 -6.18
CA LYS A 49 -7.97 -0.97 -5.56
C LYS A 49 -7.91 -0.90 -4.03
N PRO A 50 -7.23 -1.82 -3.30
CA PRO A 50 -7.03 -1.68 -1.87
C PRO A 50 -6.28 -0.40 -1.48
N ILE A 51 -5.24 -0.03 -2.24
CA ILE A 51 -4.48 1.22 -2.02
C ILE A 51 -5.39 2.43 -2.23
N LEU A 52 -6.13 2.46 -3.34
CA LEU A 52 -7.06 3.55 -3.64
C LEU A 52 -8.15 3.67 -2.58
N SER A 53 -8.70 2.55 -2.13
CA SER A 53 -9.74 2.51 -1.10
C SER A 53 -9.24 3.06 0.24
N ASP A 54 -8.05 2.69 0.64
CA ASP A 54 -7.46 3.09 1.93
C ASP A 54 -6.92 4.53 1.91
N LYS A 55 -6.32 4.96 0.79
CA LYS A 55 -5.56 6.21 0.74
C LYS A 55 -6.25 7.35 -0.03
N CYS A 56 -7.22 7.03 -0.90
CA CYS A 56 -7.76 8.01 -1.85
C CYS A 56 -9.27 8.21 -1.73
N TYR A 57 -10.06 7.15 -1.47
CA TYR A 57 -11.53 7.22 -1.57
C TYR A 57 -12.20 8.07 -0.49
N THR A 58 -11.54 8.35 0.62
CA THR A 58 -12.06 9.29 1.63
C THR A 58 -12.33 10.67 1.02
N CYS A 59 -11.43 11.13 0.11
CA CYS A 59 -11.55 12.43 -0.55
C CYS A 59 -11.93 12.31 -2.03
N HIS A 60 -11.69 11.18 -2.70
CA HIS A 60 -11.95 10.97 -4.13
C HIS A 60 -12.81 9.73 -4.38
N GLY A 61 -13.77 9.47 -3.51
CA GLY A 61 -14.66 8.32 -3.56
C GLY A 61 -16.13 8.66 -3.79
N PRO A 62 -17.03 7.72 -3.43
CA PRO A 62 -18.46 7.85 -3.69
C PRO A 62 -19.17 8.90 -2.84
N ASP A 63 -18.65 9.25 -1.66
CA ASP A 63 -19.27 10.25 -0.78
C ASP A 63 -19.14 11.65 -1.38
N ASP A 64 -20.25 12.20 -1.86
CA ASP A 64 -20.32 13.52 -2.49
C ASP A 64 -20.11 14.68 -1.51
N LYS A 65 -20.34 14.47 -0.22
CA LYS A 65 -20.10 15.47 0.82
C LYS A 65 -18.62 15.61 1.20
N ALA A 66 -17.89 14.50 1.16
CA ALA A 66 -16.45 14.47 1.45
C ALA A 66 -15.58 14.69 0.20
N ARG A 67 -16.19 14.55 -1.00
CA ARG A 67 -15.45 14.55 -2.27
C ARG A 67 -14.77 15.88 -2.54
N GLN A 68 -13.48 15.79 -2.85
CA GLN A 68 -12.64 16.91 -3.24
C GLN A 68 -12.44 16.95 -4.76
N ALA A 69 -12.31 18.17 -5.31
CA ALA A 69 -12.07 18.42 -6.73
C ALA A 69 -13.06 17.71 -7.68
N ASN A 70 -14.25 17.38 -7.21
CA ASN A 70 -15.26 16.62 -7.96
C ASN A 70 -14.70 15.35 -8.64
N LEU A 71 -13.61 14.78 -8.08
CA LEU A 71 -12.90 13.65 -8.64
C LEU A 71 -13.37 12.33 -8.00
N ARG A 72 -13.67 11.33 -8.84
CA ARG A 72 -14.08 9.98 -8.43
C ARG A 72 -13.10 8.94 -8.93
N LEU A 73 -12.32 8.35 -8.01
CA LEU A 73 -11.39 7.27 -8.31
C LEU A 73 -11.98 5.87 -8.03
N ASP A 74 -13.22 5.80 -7.63
CA ASP A 74 -13.96 4.55 -7.43
C ASP A 74 -14.70 4.09 -8.71
N ILE A 75 -14.73 4.92 -9.75
CA ILE A 75 -15.35 4.61 -11.06
C ILE A 75 -14.36 4.83 -12.20
N GLN A 76 -14.58 4.11 -13.30
CA GLN A 76 -13.70 4.14 -14.48
C GLN A 76 -13.51 5.54 -15.05
N ASP A 77 -14.59 6.30 -15.18
CA ASP A 77 -14.56 7.62 -15.80
C ASP A 77 -13.64 8.60 -15.06
N GLY A 78 -13.54 8.48 -13.74
CA GLY A 78 -12.67 9.33 -12.94
C GLY A 78 -11.19 9.20 -13.25
N PHE A 79 -10.77 8.07 -13.82
CA PHE A 79 -9.37 7.89 -14.22
C PHE A 79 -9.05 8.46 -15.60
N TYR A 80 -9.99 8.40 -16.51
CA TYR A 80 -9.72 8.68 -17.94
C TYR A 80 -10.34 9.97 -18.44
N LYS A 81 -11.25 10.57 -17.68
CA LYS A 81 -11.79 11.88 -17.97
C LYS A 81 -10.74 12.95 -17.68
N SER A 82 -10.72 14.01 -18.47
CA SER A 82 -9.86 15.16 -18.21
C SER A 82 -10.26 15.81 -16.88
N LEU A 83 -9.26 16.32 -16.15
CA LEU A 83 -9.49 17.07 -14.92
C LEU A 83 -10.12 18.43 -15.25
N GLU A 84 -11.11 18.84 -14.44
CA GLU A 84 -11.89 20.06 -14.69
C GLU A 84 -11.01 21.32 -14.78
N ASP A 85 -9.97 21.38 -13.95
CA ASP A 85 -9.05 22.53 -13.90
C ASP A 85 -8.05 22.56 -15.06
N ASN A 86 -7.85 21.45 -15.75
CA ASN A 86 -6.92 21.35 -16.88
C ASN A 86 -7.34 20.26 -17.86
N PRO A 87 -8.00 20.62 -18.97
CA PRO A 87 -8.56 19.69 -19.93
C PRO A 87 -7.55 18.79 -20.65
N ASN A 88 -6.26 19.06 -20.56
CA ASN A 88 -5.20 18.22 -21.12
C ASN A 88 -4.53 17.32 -20.07
N HIS A 89 -4.97 17.39 -18.80
CA HIS A 89 -4.46 16.56 -17.73
C HIS A 89 -5.48 15.46 -17.39
N TYR A 90 -4.97 14.26 -17.20
CA TYR A 90 -5.74 13.08 -16.87
C TYR A 90 -5.14 12.41 -15.65
N VAL A 91 -5.98 11.82 -14.81
CA VAL A 91 -5.48 10.98 -13.70
C VAL A 91 -4.59 9.88 -14.26
N ILE A 92 -5.07 9.18 -15.31
CA ILE A 92 -4.30 8.24 -16.10
C ILE A 92 -4.25 8.72 -17.55
N ASN A 93 -3.09 9.10 -18.00
CA ASN A 93 -2.87 9.45 -19.40
C ASN A 93 -2.53 8.18 -20.20
N LYS A 94 -3.50 7.67 -20.96
CA LYS A 94 -3.33 6.43 -21.77
C LYS A 94 -2.32 6.58 -22.88
N ASN A 95 -2.17 7.80 -23.42
CA ASN A 95 -1.24 8.06 -24.53
C ASN A 95 0.20 8.24 -24.05
N ASN A 96 0.35 8.78 -22.83
CA ASN A 96 1.66 8.95 -22.20
C ASN A 96 1.54 8.63 -20.70
N PRO A 97 1.70 7.36 -20.28
CA PRO A 97 1.52 6.95 -18.89
C PRO A 97 2.38 7.72 -17.89
N ASN A 98 3.59 8.15 -18.28
CA ASN A 98 4.48 8.93 -17.42
C ASN A 98 3.93 10.35 -17.11
N GLU A 99 3.04 10.86 -17.94
CA GLU A 99 2.36 12.14 -17.75
C GLU A 99 1.07 12.04 -16.95
N SER A 100 0.76 10.86 -16.42
CA SER A 100 -0.41 10.65 -15.55
C SER A 100 -0.31 11.48 -14.28
N GLU A 101 -1.38 12.24 -13.99
CA GLU A 101 -1.41 13.16 -12.85
C GLU A 101 -1.26 12.43 -11.51
N ILE A 102 -1.80 11.20 -11.41
CA ILE A 102 -1.62 10.37 -10.22
C ILE A 102 -0.15 10.18 -9.87
N LEU A 103 0.72 9.92 -10.87
CA LEU A 103 2.15 9.71 -10.63
C LEU A 103 2.86 11.00 -10.21
N LYS A 104 2.49 12.13 -10.78
CA LYS A 104 3.05 13.44 -10.41
C LYS A 104 2.71 13.77 -8.97
N ARG A 105 1.46 13.55 -8.57
CA ARG A 105 0.98 13.89 -7.23
C ARG A 105 1.52 12.97 -6.15
N ILE A 106 1.51 11.65 -6.34
CA ILE A 106 2.02 10.71 -5.31
C ILE A 106 3.54 10.80 -5.08
N ASN A 107 4.29 11.37 -6.03
CA ASN A 107 5.74 11.54 -5.94
C ASN A 107 6.16 12.99 -5.69
N SER A 108 5.21 13.91 -5.52
CA SER A 108 5.53 15.31 -5.27
C SER A 108 6.11 15.50 -3.87
N GLU A 109 7.12 16.36 -3.75
CA GLU A 109 7.66 16.85 -2.48
C GLU A 109 6.97 18.15 -2.01
N ASN A 110 6.17 18.76 -2.88
CA ASN A 110 5.41 19.96 -2.56
C ASN A 110 4.16 19.60 -1.76
N SER A 111 4.08 20.05 -0.52
CA SER A 111 2.99 19.77 0.42
C SER A 111 1.60 20.21 -0.08
N ILE A 112 1.53 21.21 -0.95
CA ILE A 112 0.26 21.69 -1.53
C ILE A 112 -0.19 20.79 -2.69
N TYR A 113 0.73 20.03 -3.29
CA TYR A 113 0.50 19.27 -4.50
C TYR A 113 0.49 17.75 -4.29
N VAL A 114 1.19 17.30 -3.24
CA VAL A 114 1.30 15.86 -2.93
C VAL A 114 -0.06 15.23 -2.58
N MET A 115 -0.27 13.98 -2.99
CA MET A 115 -1.44 13.18 -2.61
C MET A 115 -1.00 11.84 -2.02
N PRO A 116 -1.59 11.43 -0.89
CA PRO A 116 -2.54 12.17 -0.04
C PRO A 116 -1.93 13.43 0.56
N PRO A 117 -2.73 14.47 0.83
CA PRO A 117 -2.21 15.70 1.42
C PRO A 117 -1.83 15.48 2.88
N PRO A 118 -0.81 16.18 3.42
CA PRO A 118 -0.28 15.97 4.77
C PRO A 118 -1.34 16.07 5.88
N GLU A 119 -2.31 16.97 5.73
CA GLU A 119 -3.39 17.16 6.69
C GLU A 119 -4.36 15.98 6.79
N SER A 120 -4.35 15.07 5.82
CA SER A 120 -5.16 13.85 5.87
C SER A 120 -4.63 12.81 6.84
N ASN A 121 -3.39 12.93 7.30
CA ASN A 121 -2.63 11.93 8.06
C ASN A 121 -2.52 10.57 7.33
N LEU A 122 -2.76 10.52 6.04
CA LEU A 122 -2.57 9.35 5.19
C LEU A 122 -1.25 9.47 4.45
N THR A 123 -0.50 8.37 4.41
CA THR A 123 0.77 8.31 3.65
C THR A 123 0.79 7.05 2.79
N LEU A 124 1.39 7.16 1.61
CA LEU A 124 1.68 6.02 0.76
C LEU A 124 3.05 5.45 1.12
N LEU A 125 3.09 4.14 1.33
CA LEU A 125 4.34 3.42 1.45
C LEU A 125 5.06 3.39 0.10
N GLU A 126 6.38 3.28 0.11
CA GLU A 126 7.15 3.19 -1.14
C GLU A 126 6.70 2.02 -2.03
N ARG A 127 6.37 0.87 -1.42
CA ARG A 127 5.81 -0.28 -2.14
C ARG A 127 4.47 0.07 -2.83
N GLU A 128 3.59 0.82 -2.16
CA GLU A 128 2.31 1.23 -2.74
C GLU A 128 2.50 2.16 -3.94
N LYS A 129 3.44 3.10 -3.85
CA LYS A 129 3.83 3.97 -4.97
C LYS A 129 4.37 3.16 -6.15
N GLN A 130 5.19 2.14 -5.89
CA GLN A 130 5.72 1.24 -6.93
C GLN A 130 4.61 0.43 -7.61
N ILE A 131 3.63 -0.08 -6.85
CA ILE A 131 2.46 -0.76 -7.39
C ILE A 131 1.67 0.17 -8.31
N LEU A 132 1.34 1.38 -7.85
CA LEU A 132 0.63 2.37 -8.64
C LEU A 132 1.40 2.75 -9.92
N LYS A 133 2.71 2.98 -9.80
CA LYS A 133 3.58 3.27 -10.95
C LYS A 133 3.59 2.12 -11.96
N LYS A 134 3.73 0.88 -11.47
CA LYS A 134 3.71 -0.30 -12.33
C LYS A 134 2.37 -0.47 -13.03
N TRP A 135 1.26 -0.33 -12.30
CA TRP A 135 -0.08 -0.36 -12.87
C TRP A 135 -0.26 0.67 -13.99
N VAL A 136 0.12 1.93 -13.74
CA VAL A 136 0.06 2.98 -14.76
C VAL A 136 0.90 2.62 -15.99
N SER A 137 2.12 2.09 -15.79
CA SER A 137 2.99 1.65 -16.89
C SER A 137 2.42 0.50 -17.72
N GLN A 138 1.54 -0.32 -17.12
CA GLN A 138 0.79 -1.38 -17.80
C GLN A 138 -0.47 -0.86 -18.53
N GLY A 139 -0.63 0.46 -18.64
CA GLY A 139 -1.76 1.13 -19.28
C GLY A 139 -2.85 1.58 -18.30
N GLY A 140 -2.65 1.41 -16.99
CA GLY A 140 -3.56 1.92 -15.94
C GLY A 140 -4.99 1.40 -16.08
N LYS A 141 -5.17 0.15 -16.48
CA LYS A 141 -6.48 -0.42 -16.79
C LYS A 141 -7.34 -0.53 -15.53
N TRP A 142 -8.50 0.12 -15.54
CA TRP A 142 -9.52 -0.07 -14.52
C TRP A 142 -10.29 -1.37 -14.78
N GLU A 143 -10.64 -2.08 -13.72
CA GLU A 143 -11.44 -3.30 -13.81
C GLU A 143 -12.62 -3.25 -12.86
N GLN A 144 -13.74 -3.78 -13.32
CA GLN A 144 -14.90 -3.96 -12.47
C GLN A 144 -14.57 -4.90 -11.32
N HIS A 145 -15.16 -4.67 -10.14
CA HIS A 145 -14.93 -5.55 -8.99
C HIS A 145 -15.32 -6.98 -9.35
N TRP A 146 -14.46 -7.93 -8.99
CA TRP A 146 -14.62 -9.35 -9.31
C TRP A 146 -15.99 -9.93 -8.96
N ALA A 147 -16.63 -9.46 -7.88
CA ALA A 147 -17.97 -9.92 -7.46
C ALA A 147 -19.06 -9.63 -8.50
N TYR A 148 -18.83 -8.71 -9.42
CA TYR A 148 -19.76 -8.36 -10.50
C TYR A 148 -19.32 -8.91 -11.87
N THR A 149 -18.20 -9.63 -11.92
CA THR A 149 -17.77 -10.29 -13.16
C THR A 149 -18.40 -11.68 -13.24
N LYS A 150 -18.90 -12.04 -14.43
CA LYS A 150 -19.43 -13.38 -14.65
C LYS A 150 -18.30 -14.42 -14.44
N PRO A 151 -18.50 -15.46 -13.62
CA PRO A 151 -17.52 -16.51 -13.45
C PRO A 151 -17.23 -17.19 -14.80
N GLU A 152 -15.95 -17.31 -15.15
CA GLU A 152 -15.53 -18.13 -16.28
C GLU A 152 -15.22 -19.53 -15.78
N LEU A 153 -15.67 -20.55 -16.51
CA LEU A 153 -15.31 -21.93 -16.22
C LEU A 153 -13.82 -22.10 -16.49
N PRO A 154 -13.07 -22.64 -15.51
CA PRO A 154 -11.65 -22.91 -15.73
C PRO A 154 -11.49 -23.94 -16.86
N LYS A 155 -10.46 -23.74 -17.70
CA LYS A 155 -10.10 -24.73 -18.70
C LYS A 155 -9.72 -26.03 -17.98
N VAL A 156 -10.45 -27.11 -18.27
CA VAL A 156 -10.11 -28.43 -17.73
C VAL A 156 -8.75 -28.84 -18.29
N PRO A 157 -7.77 -29.20 -17.44
CA PRO A 157 -6.48 -29.69 -17.92
C PRO A 157 -6.66 -30.97 -18.75
N GLU A 158 -6.00 -31.07 -19.89
CA GLU A 158 -5.95 -32.33 -20.64
C GLU A 158 -5.09 -33.33 -19.84
N ILE A 159 -5.73 -34.39 -19.34
CA ILE A 159 -5.05 -35.49 -18.69
C ILE A 159 -4.45 -36.33 -19.81
N LYS A 160 -3.15 -36.25 -20.01
CA LYS A 160 -2.42 -37.22 -20.84
C LYS A 160 -2.28 -38.50 -20.04
N ASN A 161 -3.18 -39.46 -20.28
CA ASN A 161 -2.95 -40.82 -19.80
C ASN A 161 -1.65 -41.32 -20.42
N LYS A 162 -0.64 -41.52 -19.60
CA LYS A 162 0.52 -42.33 -19.96
C LYS A 162 0.18 -43.76 -19.51
N ASP A 163 -0.37 -44.54 -20.43
CA ASP A 163 -0.36 -46.00 -20.30
C ASP A 163 1.07 -46.50 -20.44
#